data_d01ce7dc6a39c625edd5521e33d19fa0
#
_entry.id   d01ce7dc6a39c625edd5521e33d19fa0
#
_cell.length_a   1.000
_cell.length_b   1.000
_cell.length_c   1.000
_cell.angle_alpha   90.00
_cell.angle_beta   90.00
_cell.angle_gamma   90.00
#
_symmetry.space_group_name_H-M   'P 1'
#
loop_
_entity.id
_entity.type
_entity.pdbx_description
1 polymer ?
#
loop_
_entity_poly.entity_id
_entity_poly.type
_entity_poly.pdbx_seq_one_letter_code
_entity_poly.pdbx_strand_id
1 'polypeptide(L)'
;RRQRQMCIRDSAYLANVNDYYSNKKLLDMISDDERNSLSARWLVERVKILSHQIIGAECPDFTFTNVNDQKVNLKDFRGKIVVLDFCASWCGPCRKEMRSMLKIYNELKADDLEFISVSLDDSQAKWKKMLDEEKLPWVMLWDKTGFPKSNEAPSAIQTAYGFYAIPFLVVIDKEGKLIARNVRGEQVREAILKARN
;
A
#
# COMPACT_ATOMS: atom_id res chain seq x y z
N ARG A 1 -0.65 37.97 0.44
CA ARG A 1 -0.87 36.66 1.14
C ARG A 1 -1.69 35.66 0.32
N ARG A 2 -2.91 36.00 -0.18
CA ARG A 2 -3.75 35.13 -1.03
C ARG A 2 -3.03 34.65 -2.29
N GLN A 3 -2.27 35.49 -2.95
CA GLN A 3 -1.56 35.20 -4.20
C GLN A 3 -0.38 34.21 -3.97
N ARG A 4 0.35 34.29 -2.83
CA ARG A 4 1.41 33.32 -2.44
C ARG A 4 0.82 31.96 -2.04
N GLN A 5 -0.31 31.95 -1.33
CA GLN A 5 -0.98 30.69 -0.96
C GLN A 5 -1.50 29.93 -2.19
N MET A 6 -1.97 30.64 -3.21
CA MET A 6 -2.30 30.05 -4.51
C MET A 6 -1.05 29.49 -5.19
N CYS A 7 0.08 30.20 -5.15
CA CYS A 7 1.33 29.78 -5.78
C CYS A 7 1.91 28.49 -5.17
N ILE A 8 1.83 28.29 -3.84
CA ILE A 8 2.26 27.05 -3.17
C ILE A 8 1.37 25.88 -3.59
N ARG A 9 0.05 26.11 -3.64
CA ARG A 9 -0.93 25.09 -4.06
C ARG A 9 -0.77 24.72 -5.53
N ASP A 10 -0.55 25.71 -6.39
CA ASP A 10 -0.36 25.54 -7.83
C ASP A 10 1.00 24.87 -8.12
N SER A 11 2.05 25.26 -7.38
CA SER A 11 3.38 24.62 -7.48
C SER A 11 3.36 23.17 -6.97
N ALA A 12 2.58 22.86 -5.93
CA ALA A 12 2.38 21.49 -5.47
C ALA A 12 1.56 20.65 -6.46
N TYR A 13 0.69 21.29 -7.24
CA TYR A 13 -0.08 20.65 -8.31
C TYR A 13 0.76 20.44 -9.57
N LEU A 14 1.72 21.33 -9.86
CA LEU A 14 2.66 21.23 -10.97
C LEU A 14 3.87 20.33 -10.65
N ALA A 15 4.32 20.29 -9.39
CA ALA A 15 5.24 19.27 -8.90
C ALA A 15 4.44 17.98 -8.80
N ASN A 16 4.84 16.94 -9.55
CA ASN A 16 4.22 15.61 -9.55
C ASN A 16 3.64 15.28 -8.16
N VAL A 17 2.32 15.42 -8.01
CA VAL A 17 1.58 15.39 -6.73
C VAL A 17 1.89 14.12 -5.91
N ASN A 18 2.45 13.11 -6.56
CA ASN A 18 2.79 11.82 -5.98
C ASN A 18 4.30 11.63 -5.71
N ASP A 19 5.13 12.67 -5.94
CA ASP A 19 6.57 12.57 -5.66
C ASP A 19 6.92 13.17 -4.29
N TYR A 20 7.50 12.34 -3.43
CA TYR A 20 7.95 12.73 -2.09
C TYR A 20 8.99 13.87 -2.13
N TYR A 21 10.02 13.74 -2.95
CA TYR A 21 11.15 14.67 -2.95
C TYR A 21 10.76 16.05 -3.44
N SER A 22 9.91 16.13 -4.47
CA SER A 22 9.36 17.41 -4.96
C SER A 22 8.50 18.11 -3.91
N ASN A 23 7.62 17.36 -3.24
CA ASN A 23 6.77 17.91 -2.18
C ASN A 23 7.59 18.32 -0.94
N LYS A 24 8.61 17.53 -0.57
CA LYS A 24 9.52 17.84 0.54
C LYS A 24 10.30 19.11 0.27
N LYS A 25 10.84 19.27 -0.96
CA LYS A 25 11.54 20.48 -1.38
C LYS A 25 10.65 21.73 -1.29
N LEU A 26 9.39 21.64 -1.73
CA LEU A 26 8.42 22.74 -1.59
C LEU A 26 8.15 23.06 -0.12
N LEU A 27 8.00 22.06 0.74
CA LEU A 27 7.79 22.25 2.18
C LEU A 27 8.98 22.96 2.84
N ASP A 28 10.20 22.63 2.45
CA ASP A 28 11.45 23.23 2.99
C ASP A 28 11.63 24.70 2.54
N MET A 29 10.95 25.13 1.48
CA MET A 29 10.95 26.52 1.00
C MET A 29 9.92 27.42 1.68
N ILE A 30 9.01 26.85 2.49
CA ILE A 30 7.98 27.61 3.22
C ILE A 30 8.62 28.26 4.45
N SER A 31 8.45 29.58 4.59
CA SER A 31 8.89 30.33 5.74
C SER A 31 8.08 29.98 7.01
N ASP A 32 8.67 30.19 8.18
CA ASP A 32 8.03 29.80 9.46
C ASP A 32 6.70 30.51 9.72
N ASP A 33 6.54 31.76 9.30
CA ASP A 33 5.30 32.52 9.40
C ASP A 33 4.18 32.01 8.46
N GLU A 34 4.55 31.31 7.38
CA GLU A 34 3.60 30.73 6.42
C GLU A 34 3.22 29.26 6.75
N ARG A 35 3.95 28.60 7.65
CA ARG A 35 3.73 27.17 8.02
C ARG A 35 2.35 26.88 8.60
N ASN A 36 1.68 27.88 9.16
CA ASN A 36 0.33 27.75 9.71
C ASN A 36 -0.78 27.96 8.67
N SER A 37 -0.44 28.27 7.42
CA SER A 37 -1.42 28.43 6.34
C SER A 37 -2.09 27.07 5.99
N LEU A 38 -3.31 27.09 5.47
CA LEU A 38 -4.02 25.89 5.02
C LEU A 38 -3.23 25.10 3.97
N SER A 39 -2.57 25.81 3.05
CA SER A 39 -1.76 25.18 1.99
C SER A 39 -0.52 24.52 2.55
N ALA A 40 0.15 25.15 3.54
CA ALA A 40 1.30 24.55 4.22
C ALA A 40 0.91 23.31 5.01
N ARG A 41 -0.19 23.35 5.77
CA ARG A 41 -0.69 22.17 6.51
C ARG A 41 -1.02 21.00 5.56
N TRP A 42 -1.67 21.29 4.43
CA TRP A 42 -1.93 20.28 3.41
C TRP A 42 -0.62 19.65 2.90
N LEU A 43 0.40 20.48 2.62
CA LEU A 43 1.69 19.99 2.14
C LEU A 43 2.43 19.18 3.19
N VAL A 44 2.36 19.55 4.48
CA VAL A 44 2.92 18.77 5.60
C VAL A 44 2.29 17.39 5.64
N GLU A 45 0.97 17.29 5.64
CA GLU A 45 0.27 16.00 5.63
C GLU A 45 0.59 15.19 4.37
N ARG A 46 0.70 15.86 3.23
CA ARG A 46 1.07 15.19 1.97
C ARG A 46 2.49 14.59 2.03
N VAL A 47 3.47 15.36 2.48
CA VAL A 47 4.85 14.87 2.65
C VAL A 47 4.90 13.71 3.63
N LYS A 48 4.16 13.78 4.74
CA LYS A 48 4.06 12.70 5.71
C LYS A 48 3.50 11.41 5.08
N ILE A 49 2.41 11.49 4.33
CA ILE A 49 1.84 10.33 3.61
C ILE A 49 2.86 9.75 2.62
N LEU A 50 3.46 10.61 1.79
CA LEU A 50 4.41 10.18 0.77
C LEU A 50 5.70 9.61 1.37
N SER A 51 6.11 10.02 2.58
CA SER A 51 7.31 9.50 3.23
C SER A 51 7.24 7.99 3.50
N HIS A 52 6.05 7.43 3.68
CA HIS A 52 5.83 5.99 3.86
C HIS A 52 5.80 5.20 2.54
N GLN A 53 5.87 5.88 1.41
CA GLN A 53 5.78 5.26 0.08
C GLN A 53 7.14 5.15 -0.62
N ILE A 54 8.21 5.63 -0.01
CA ILE A 54 9.58 5.52 -0.53
C ILE A 54 10.22 4.21 -0.08
N ILE A 55 11.09 3.66 -0.93
CA ILE A 55 11.87 2.47 -0.60
C ILE A 55 12.75 2.75 0.63
N GLY A 56 12.76 1.83 1.59
CA GLY A 56 13.46 1.96 2.88
C GLY A 56 12.64 2.60 3.99
N ALA A 57 11.45 3.17 3.70
CA ALA A 57 10.57 3.72 4.72
C ALA A 57 9.80 2.61 5.45
N GLU A 58 9.42 2.88 6.70
CA GLU A 58 8.52 2.02 7.46
C GLU A 58 7.14 1.98 6.80
N CYS A 59 6.62 0.77 6.56
CA CYS A 59 5.32 0.58 5.96
C CYS A 59 4.20 1.04 6.90
N PRO A 60 3.16 1.69 6.35
CA PRO A 60 1.96 1.99 7.12
C PRO A 60 1.35 0.74 7.72
N ASP A 61 1.00 0.82 8.99
CA ASP A 61 0.33 -0.27 9.69
C ASP A 61 -1.17 -0.31 9.37
N PHE A 62 -1.75 -1.49 9.51
CA PHE A 62 -3.19 -1.71 9.39
C PHE A 62 -3.66 -2.83 10.31
N THR A 63 -4.97 -2.86 10.56
CA THR A 63 -5.64 -3.99 11.20
C THR A 63 -6.87 -4.34 10.39
N PHE A 64 -6.89 -5.56 9.84
CA PHE A 64 -8.03 -6.11 9.09
C PHE A 64 -8.48 -7.43 9.68
N THR A 65 -9.60 -7.97 9.20
CA THR A 65 -10.13 -9.24 9.66
C THR A 65 -9.81 -10.37 8.70
N ASN A 66 -9.53 -11.55 9.23
CA ASN A 66 -9.41 -12.76 8.44
C ASN A 66 -10.78 -13.45 8.25
N VAL A 67 -10.80 -14.61 7.60
CA VAL A 67 -12.02 -15.38 7.30
C VAL A 67 -12.79 -15.82 8.55
N ASN A 68 -12.12 -15.89 9.70
CA ASN A 68 -12.69 -16.25 11.01
C ASN A 68 -13.06 -15.02 11.86
N ASP A 69 -13.14 -13.84 11.24
CA ASP A 69 -13.40 -12.56 11.87
C ASP A 69 -12.37 -12.16 12.96
N GLN A 70 -11.19 -12.79 12.95
CA GLN A 70 -10.09 -12.44 13.84
C GLN A 70 -9.33 -11.23 13.28
N LYS A 71 -8.98 -10.31 14.17
CA LYS A 71 -8.16 -9.14 13.82
C LYS A 71 -6.70 -9.57 13.61
N VAL A 72 -6.11 -9.12 12.52
CA VAL A 72 -4.71 -9.34 12.15
C VAL A 72 -4.08 -8.00 11.86
N ASN A 73 -2.94 -7.73 12.46
CA ASN A 73 -2.18 -6.50 12.30
C ASN A 73 -0.92 -6.77 11.47
N LEU A 74 -0.51 -5.83 10.62
CA LEU A 74 0.74 -6.00 9.84
C LEU A 74 1.96 -6.20 10.74
N LYS A 75 1.99 -5.57 11.91
CA LYS A 75 3.09 -5.70 12.89
C LYS A 75 3.24 -7.11 13.48
N ASP A 76 2.21 -7.93 13.41
CA ASP A 76 2.27 -9.32 13.88
C ASP A 76 3.26 -10.16 13.06
N PHE A 77 3.65 -9.66 11.87
CA PHE A 77 4.59 -10.32 10.97
C PHE A 77 6.01 -9.75 11.03
N ARG A 78 6.34 -8.92 12.03
CA ARG A 78 7.73 -8.48 12.24
C ARG A 78 8.68 -9.68 12.39
N GLY A 79 9.86 -9.58 11.80
CA GLY A 79 10.82 -10.68 11.70
C GLY A 79 10.66 -11.55 10.46
N LYS A 80 9.58 -11.34 9.67
CA LYS A 80 9.37 -12.01 8.39
C LYS A 80 9.41 -11.00 7.23
N ILE A 81 9.84 -11.48 6.07
CA ILE A 81 9.61 -10.79 4.79
C ILE A 81 8.13 -10.94 4.47
N VAL A 82 7.44 -9.86 4.13
CA VAL A 82 6.01 -9.88 3.80
C VAL A 82 5.82 -9.47 2.34
N VAL A 83 5.12 -10.32 1.58
CA VAL A 83 4.55 -9.96 0.27
C VAL A 83 3.11 -9.57 0.51
N LEU A 84 2.81 -8.29 0.40
CA LEU A 84 1.48 -7.73 0.63
C LEU A 84 0.82 -7.38 -0.70
N ASP A 85 -0.32 -8.00 -0.99
CA ASP A 85 -1.13 -7.83 -2.19
C ASP A 85 -2.49 -7.19 -1.87
N PHE A 86 -2.84 -6.15 -2.60
CA PHE A 86 -4.17 -5.54 -2.55
C PHE A 86 -4.97 -5.98 -3.78
N CYS A 87 -6.12 -6.59 -3.55
CA CYS A 87 -6.91 -7.27 -4.57
C CYS A 87 -8.42 -7.08 -4.36
N ALA A 88 -9.22 -7.69 -5.23
CA ALA A 88 -10.67 -7.86 -5.04
C ALA A 88 -11.18 -9.04 -5.88
N SER A 89 -12.30 -9.65 -5.49
CA SER A 89 -12.88 -10.81 -6.18
C SER A 89 -13.28 -10.53 -7.63
N TRP A 90 -13.71 -9.31 -7.91
CA TRP A 90 -14.12 -8.83 -9.24
C TRP A 90 -12.94 -8.42 -10.12
N CYS A 91 -11.72 -8.36 -9.59
CA CYS A 91 -10.52 -7.94 -10.30
C CYS A 91 -9.88 -9.14 -11.03
N GLY A 92 -10.20 -9.32 -12.31
CA GLY A 92 -9.62 -10.40 -13.13
C GLY A 92 -8.08 -10.40 -13.18
N PRO A 93 -7.41 -9.27 -13.41
CA PRO A 93 -5.95 -9.18 -13.34
C PRO A 93 -5.37 -9.58 -11.96
N CYS A 94 -6.07 -9.27 -10.85
CA CYS A 94 -5.64 -9.66 -9.51
C CYS A 94 -5.64 -11.19 -9.35
N ARG A 95 -6.70 -11.85 -9.80
CA ARG A 95 -6.80 -13.32 -9.76
C ARG A 95 -5.70 -14.00 -10.60
N LYS A 96 -5.33 -13.41 -11.74
CA LYS A 96 -4.19 -13.89 -12.53
C LYS A 96 -2.87 -13.73 -11.76
N GLU A 97 -2.68 -12.60 -11.10
CA GLU A 97 -1.47 -12.34 -10.30
C GLU A 97 -1.36 -13.29 -9.10
N MET A 98 -2.47 -13.57 -8.39
CA MET A 98 -2.52 -14.54 -7.30
C MET A 98 -2.02 -15.93 -7.73
N ARG A 99 -2.39 -16.38 -8.94
CA ARG A 99 -1.92 -17.66 -9.49
C ARG A 99 -0.43 -17.63 -9.84
N SER A 100 0.09 -16.49 -10.26
CA SER A 100 1.53 -16.27 -10.45
C SER A 100 2.27 -16.31 -9.11
N MET A 101 1.76 -15.61 -8.10
CA MET A 101 2.31 -15.61 -6.75
C MET A 101 2.29 -17.00 -6.10
N LEU A 102 1.29 -17.84 -6.40
CA LEU A 102 1.21 -19.20 -5.87
C LEU A 102 2.42 -20.06 -6.28
N LYS A 103 2.96 -19.85 -7.48
CA LYS A 103 4.19 -20.51 -7.94
C LYS A 103 5.38 -20.05 -7.10
N ILE A 104 5.54 -18.74 -6.92
CA ILE A 104 6.62 -18.13 -6.13
C ILE A 104 6.52 -18.57 -4.67
N TYR A 105 5.31 -18.56 -4.10
CA TYR A 105 5.05 -19.06 -2.75
C TYR A 105 5.51 -20.49 -2.57
N ASN A 106 5.12 -21.41 -3.46
CA ASN A 106 5.49 -22.81 -3.38
C ASN A 106 7.01 -23.05 -3.52
N GLU A 107 7.68 -22.20 -4.30
CA GLU A 107 9.14 -22.25 -4.47
C GLU A 107 9.89 -21.71 -3.25
N LEU A 108 9.41 -20.58 -2.67
CA LEU A 108 10.18 -19.80 -1.70
C LEU A 108 9.65 -19.86 -0.26
N LYS A 109 8.49 -20.49 -0.02
CA LYS A 109 7.90 -20.55 1.33
C LYS A 109 8.88 -21.09 2.35
N ALA A 110 9.02 -20.37 3.46
CA ALA A 110 9.85 -20.69 4.61
C ALA A 110 9.35 -19.89 5.82
N ASP A 111 9.87 -20.17 7.01
CA ASP A 111 9.44 -19.52 8.24
C ASP A 111 9.70 -18.00 8.26
N ASP A 112 10.63 -17.54 7.44
CA ASP A 112 11.02 -16.13 7.30
C ASP A 112 10.19 -15.34 6.27
N LEU A 113 9.19 -15.97 5.63
CA LEU A 113 8.40 -15.36 4.55
C LEU A 113 6.90 -15.57 4.78
N GLU A 114 6.15 -14.49 4.61
CA GLU A 114 4.69 -14.52 4.66
C GLU A 114 4.09 -13.82 3.43
N PHE A 115 3.00 -14.38 2.91
CA PHE A 115 2.16 -13.74 1.90
C PHE A 115 0.86 -13.29 2.55
N ILE A 116 0.43 -12.08 2.26
CA ILE A 116 -0.81 -11.49 2.77
C ILE A 116 -1.55 -10.87 1.60
N SER A 117 -2.79 -11.29 1.37
CA SER A 117 -3.67 -10.60 0.42
C SER A 117 -4.79 -9.89 1.18
N VAL A 118 -4.94 -8.59 0.92
CA VAL A 118 -6.02 -7.76 1.47
C VAL A 118 -7.06 -7.53 0.39
N SER A 119 -8.24 -8.07 0.59
CA SER A 119 -9.39 -7.85 -0.30
C SER A 119 -10.04 -6.49 -0.02
N LEU A 120 -10.28 -5.74 -1.09
CA LEU A 120 -11.02 -4.49 -1.12
C LEU A 120 -12.44 -4.71 -1.68
N ASP A 121 -13.02 -5.87 -1.39
CA ASP A 121 -14.40 -6.16 -1.77
C ASP A 121 -15.38 -5.38 -0.87
N ASP A 122 -16.45 -4.88 -1.47
CA ASP A 122 -17.59 -4.25 -0.79
C ASP A 122 -18.51 -5.27 -0.08
N SER A 123 -18.27 -6.57 -0.30
CA SER A 123 -19.08 -7.67 0.19
C SER A 123 -18.23 -8.83 0.68
N GLN A 124 -18.39 -9.15 1.97
CA GLN A 124 -17.72 -10.32 2.57
C GLN A 124 -18.10 -11.62 1.87
N ALA A 125 -19.35 -11.75 1.40
CA ALA A 125 -19.81 -12.94 0.71
C ALA A 125 -19.07 -13.16 -0.63
N LYS A 126 -18.84 -12.07 -1.41
CA LYS A 126 -18.06 -12.13 -2.65
C LYS A 126 -16.60 -12.51 -2.37
N TRP A 127 -16.00 -11.92 -1.34
CA TRP A 127 -14.66 -12.26 -0.89
C TRP A 127 -14.56 -13.74 -0.48
N LYS A 128 -15.46 -14.22 0.40
CA LYS A 128 -15.46 -15.63 0.83
C LYS A 128 -15.61 -16.61 -0.35
N LYS A 129 -16.49 -16.28 -1.32
CA LYS A 129 -16.61 -17.07 -2.54
C LYS A 129 -15.29 -17.15 -3.32
N MET A 130 -14.57 -16.04 -3.45
CA MET A 130 -13.25 -16.03 -4.11
C MET A 130 -12.24 -16.91 -3.34
N LEU A 131 -12.26 -16.92 -2.01
CA LEU A 131 -11.38 -17.78 -1.20
C LEU A 131 -11.63 -19.25 -1.48
N ASP A 132 -12.90 -19.66 -1.58
CA ASP A 132 -13.29 -21.03 -1.89
C ASP A 132 -12.87 -21.47 -3.30
N GLU A 133 -12.85 -20.53 -4.24
CA GLU A 133 -12.43 -20.77 -5.62
C GLU A 133 -10.90 -20.85 -5.77
N GLU A 134 -10.16 -19.90 -5.23
CA GLU A 134 -8.70 -19.79 -5.42
C GLU A 134 -7.89 -20.66 -4.45
N LYS A 135 -8.42 -20.95 -3.25
CA LYS A 135 -7.80 -21.85 -2.22
C LYS A 135 -6.34 -21.52 -1.94
N LEU A 136 -6.06 -20.24 -1.75
CA LEU A 136 -4.70 -19.75 -1.53
C LEU A 136 -4.18 -20.16 -0.13
N PRO A 137 -2.90 -20.58 -0.01
CA PRO A 137 -2.36 -21.15 1.23
C PRO A 137 -1.82 -20.12 2.22
N TRP A 138 -2.04 -18.84 2.00
CA TRP A 138 -1.50 -17.75 2.80
C TRP A 138 -2.59 -16.89 3.49
N VAL A 139 -2.18 -15.87 4.21
CA VAL A 139 -3.08 -15.02 5.00
C VAL A 139 -3.98 -14.19 4.08
N MET A 140 -5.29 -14.36 4.23
CA MET A 140 -6.29 -13.63 3.48
C MET A 140 -7.07 -12.72 4.43
N LEU A 141 -7.03 -11.41 4.16
CA LEU A 141 -7.66 -10.37 4.95
C LEU A 141 -8.71 -9.62 4.14
N TRP A 142 -9.62 -8.98 4.84
CA TRP A 142 -10.68 -8.17 4.25
C TRP A 142 -10.72 -6.77 4.87
N ASP A 143 -10.56 -5.76 4.01
CA ASP A 143 -10.86 -4.37 4.33
C ASP A 143 -12.32 -4.09 3.96
N LYS A 144 -13.18 -4.04 4.97
CA LYS A 144 -14.62 -3.79 4.82
C LYS A 144 -14.97 -2.44 4.20
N THR A 145 -14.03 -1.50 4.13
CA THR A 145 -14.25 -0.19 3.49
C THR A 145 -14.37 -0.33 1.98
N GLY A 146 -13.84 -1.41 1.42
CA GLY A 146 -13.93 -1.73 0.01
C GLY A 146 -13.08 -0.85 -0.89
N PHE A 147 -13.16 -1.12 -2.19
CA PHE A 147 -12.56 -0.27 -3.21
C PHE A 147 -13.50 0.89 -3.52
N PRO A 148 -13.06 2.16 -3.44
CA PRO A 148 -13.93 3.32 -3.65
C PRO A 148 -14.47 3.35 -5.09
N LYS A 149 -15.68 3.84 -5.24
CA LYS A 149 -16.30 4.09 -6.55
C LYS A 149 -15.65 5.28 -7.22
N SER A 150 -15.87 5.41 -8.53
CA SER A 150 -15.20 6.42 -9.38
C SER A 150 -15.28 7.88 -8.89
N ASN A 151 -16.30 8.21 -8.09
CA ASN A 151 -16.54 9.56 -7.56
C ASN A 151 -16.19 9.70 -6.07
N GLU A 152 -15.63 8.66 -5.45
CA GLU A 152 -15.27 8.64 -4.04
C GLU A 152 -13.78 8.91 -3.85
N ALA A 153 -13.42 9.49 -2.70
CA ALA A 153 -12.02 9.64 -2.33
C ALA A 153 -11.36 8.27 -2.09
N PRO A 154 -10.06 8.14 -2.33
CA PRO A 154 -9.32 6.93 -1.99
C PRO A 154 -9.53 6.54 -0.53
N SER A 155 -9.62 5.24 -0.25
CA SER A 155 -9.70 4.73 1.11
C SER A 155 -8.42 5.05 1.91
N ALA A 156 -8.47 4.90 3.24
CA ALA A 156 -7.33 5.15 4.09
C ALA A 156 -6.11 4.30 3.70
N ILE A 157 -6.33 3.02 3.38
CA ILE A 157 -5.25 2.11 2.99
C ILE A 157 -4.67 2.47 1.62
N GLN A 158 -5.50 2.88 0.67
CA GLN A 158 -5.04 3.35 -0.63
C GLN A 158 -4.18 4.61 -0.51
N THR A 159 -4.63 5.56 0.32
CA THR A 159 -3.88 6.79 0.60
C THR A 159 -2.54 6.48 1.26
N ALA A 160 -2.54 5.61 2.28
CA ALA A 160 -1.34 5.24 3.02
C ALA A 160 -0.27 4.57 2.13
N TYR A 161 -0.67 3.63 1.29
CA TYR A 161 0.22 2.89 0.39
C TYR A 161 0.40 3.54 -0.99
N GLY A 162 -0.37 4.57 -1.31
CA GLY A 162 -0.23 5.37 -2.53
C GLY A 162 -0.64 4.64 -3.80
N PHE A 163 -1.74 3.90 -3.79
CA PHE A 163 -2.26 3.25 -4.97
C PHE A 163 -3.70 3.66 -5.30
N TYR A 164 -4.03 3.63 -6.60
CA TYR A 164 -5.34 4.00 -7.13
C TYR A 164 -5.93 2.91 -8.03
N ALA A 165 -5.21 1.82 -8.23
CA ALA A 165 -5.62 0.67 -9.02
C ALA A 165 -5.09 -0.62 -8.41
N ILE A 166 -5.77 -1.73 -8.67
CA ILE A 166 -5.39 -3.08 -8.26
C ILE A 166 -5.24 -3.98 -9.51
N PRO A 167 -4.38 -5.01 -9.44
CA PRO A 167 -3.60 -5.45 -8.30
C PRO A 167 -2.49 -4.45 -7.95
N PHE A 168 -2.18 -4.32 -6.66
CA PHE A 168 -1.04 -3.54 -6.19
C PHE A 168 -0.28 -4.35 -5.14
N LEU A 169 0.99 -4.61 -5.40
CA LEU A 169 1.83 -5.43 -4.54
C LEU A 169 3.01 -4.63 -4.01
N VAL A 170 3.34 -4.90 -2.75
CA VAL A 170 4.56 -4.42 -2.11
C VAL A 170 5.29 -5.56 -1.43
N VAL A 171 6.62 -5.43 -1.30
CA VAL A 171 7.44 -6.34 -0.50
C VAL A 171 8.06 -5.56 0.64
N ILE A 172 7.98 -6.13 1.83
CA ILE A 172 8.35 -5.54 3.11
C ILE A 172 9.42 -6.42 3.75
N ASP A 173 10.49 -5.84 4.29
CA ASP A 173 11.56 -6.58 4.97
C ASP A 173 11.17 -7.00 6.41
N LYS A 174 12.08 -7.70 7.07
CA LYS A 174 11.91 -8.22 8.44
C LYS A 174 11.74 -7.11 9.49
N GLU A 175 12.29 -5.93 9.23
CA GLU A 175 12.17 -4.71 10.05
C GLU A 175 10.87 -3.95 9.77
N GLY A 176 10.12 -4.34 8.74
CA GLY A 176 8.86 -3.70 8.32
C GLY A 176 9.05 -2.52 7.39
N LYS A 177 10.18 -2.44 6.70
CA LYS A 177 10.45 -1.40 5.71
C LYS A 177 10.05 -1.84 4.31
N LEU A 178 9.58 -0.91 3.53
CA LEU A 178 9.22 -1.09 2.13
C LEU A 178 10.49 -1.32 1.29
N ILE A 179 10.61 -2.48 0.64
CA ILE A 179 11.77 -2.80 -0.22
C ILE A 179 11.42 -2.89 -1.70
N ALA A 180 10.16 -3.13 -2.03
CA ALA A 180 9.67 -3.05 -3.39
C ALA A 180 8.18 -2.65 -3.40
N ARG A 181 7.75 -1.91 -4.43
CA ARG A 181 6.35 -1.50 -4.59
C ARG A 181 5.92 -1.55 -6.04
N ASN A 182 4.63 -1.81 -6.25
CA ASN A 182 3.99 -1.97 -7.57
C ASN A 182 4.71 -3.01 -8.44
N VAL A 183 5.15 -4.10 -7.81
CA VAL A 183 5.88 -5.21 -8.43
C VAL A 183 4.95 -6.35 -8.84
N ARG A 184 5.37 -7.18 -9.77
CA ARG A 184 4.61 -8.31 -10.32
C ARG A 184 5.52 -9.49 -10.63
N GLY A 185 4.97 -10.70 -10.53
CA GLY A 185 5.62 -11.92 -11.01
C GLY A 185 7.08 -12.03 -10.56
N GLU A 186 8.02 -12.13 -11.51
CA GLU A 186 9.46 -12.30 -11.20
C GLU A 186 10.06 -11.18 -10.36
N GLN A 187 9.56 -9.95 -10.47
CA GLN A 187 10.02 -8.84 -9.62
C GLN A 187 9.74 -9.08 -8.14
N VAL A 188 8.62 -9.75 -7.80
CA VAL A 188 8.31 -10.16 -6.41
C VAL A 188 9.34 -11.19 -5.95
N ARG A 189 9.64 -12.18 -6.78
CA ARG A 189 10.65 -13.21 -6.49
C ARG A 189 12.03 -12.59 -6.22
N GLU A 190 12.48 -11.71 -7.11
CA GLU A 190 13.77 -10.99 -6.96
C GLU A 190 13.83 -10.16 -5.66
N ALA A 191 12.75 -9.45 -5.32
CA ALA A 191 12.66 -8.67 -4.10
C ALA A 191 12.78 -9.55 -2.84
N ILE A 192 12.12 -10.72 -2.82
CA ILE A 192 12.21 -11.68 -1.71
C ILE A 192 13.66 -12.19 -1.56
N LEU A 193 14.28 -12.63 -2.66
CA LEU A 193 15.64 -13.14 -2.64
C LEU A 193 16.65 -12.09 -2.19
N LYS A 194 16.48 -10.83 -2.63
CA LYS A 194 17.32 -9.71 -2.19
C LYS A 194 17.16 -9.41 -0.70
N ALA A 195 15.95 -9.57 -0.15
CA ALA A 195 15.69 -9.33 1.28
C ALA A 195 16.25 -10.44 2.20
N ARG A 196 16.57 -11.61 1.65
CA ARG A 196 17.17 -12.73 2.38
C ARG A 196 18.69 -12.63 2.49
N ASN A 197 19.33 -11.89 1.59
CA ASN A 197 20.79 -11.67 1.54
C ASN A 197 21.19 -10.45 2.36
#